data_2f6732fcdf6b117dff78c5568c507392
#
_entry.id   2f6732fcdf6b117dff78c5568c507392
#
_cell.length_a   1.000
_cell.length_b   1.000
_cell.length_c   1.000
_cell.angle_alpha   90.00
_cell.angle_beta   90.00
_cell.angle_gamma   90.00
#
_symmetry.space_group_name_H-M   'P 1'
#
loop_
_entity.id
_entity.type
_entity.pdbx_description
1 polymer ?
#
loop_
_entity_poly.entity_id
_entity_poly.type
_entity_poly.pdbx_seq_one_letter_code
_entity_poly.pdbx_strand_id
1 'polypeptide(L)'
;FIWDDHDFGLNDGGSDYRYKDRAKELFLETWKIPSQDPRRLRDGLYFDKMIEKNGLKVHLIFLDNRTFKSEWKLTDEFNKEGKERYVKDFDPDKTLLGKKQWQWLKDKLNEDSNIKIILSSLQILSLGHGWESWDKLPLERERLFNLIDEYNVSNLFILSGDRHRGGFYRYKTDDNNDIYEFTSSSLNLPIPFNTEEKG
;
A
#
# COMPACT_ATOMS: atom_id res chain seq x y z
N PHE A 1 3.71 -4.54 12.09
CA PHE A 1 4.08 -5.26 10.87
C PHE A 1 2.89 -5.33 9.94
N ILE A 2 3.13 -5.24 8.64
CA ILE A 2 2.23 -5.60 7.55
C ILE A 2 2.91 -6.71 6.76
N TRP A 3 2.15 -7.45 5.99
CA TRP A 3 2.68 -8.45 5.07
C TRP A 3 2.80 -7.92 3.64
N ASP A 4 3.54 -8.64 2.82
CA ASP A 4 3.53 -8.52 1.40
C ASP A 4 3.31 -9.89 0.75
N ASP A 5 3.59 -10.05 -0.54
CA ASP A 5 3.27 -11.25 -1.32
C ASP A 5 3.91 -12.55 -0.79
N HIS A 6 5.19 -12.51 -0.43
CA HIS A 6 5.90 -13.70 0.08
C HIS A 6 5.43 -14.13 1.46
N ASP A 7 5.09 -13.20 2.36
CA ASP A 7 4.47 -13.52 3.65
C ASP A 7 3.01 -13.99 3.47
N PHE A 8 2.31 -13.43 2.48
CA PHE A 8 0.96 -13.82 2.10
C PHE A 8 0.93 -15.22 1.48
N GLY A 9 1.98 -15.58 0.70
CA GLY A 9 2.26 -16.94 0.25
C GLY A 9 2.22 -17.20 -1.25
N LEU A 10 1.89 -16.22 -2.06
CA LEU A 10 1.90 -16.32 -3.52
C LEU A 10 2.50 -15.05 -4.12
N ASN A 11 3.57 -15.19 -4.91
CA ASN A 11 4.20 -14.06 -5.59
C ASN A 11 3.16 -13.24 -6.37
N ASP A 12 3.15 -11.93 -6.14
CA ASP A 12 2.17 -10.99 -6.67
C ASP A 12 0.69 -11.36 -6.35
N GLY A 13 0.45 -12.23 -5.35
CA GLY A 13 -0.85 -12.80 -5.02
C GLY A 13 -1.86 -11.78 -4.48
N GLY A 14 -3.14 -12.14 -4.53
CA GLY A 14 -4.25 -11.31 -4.13
C GLY A 14 -5.45 -12.10 -3.62
N SER A 15 -6.64 -11.56 -3.79
CA SER A 15 -7.89 -12.11 -3.24
C SER A 15 -8.23 -13.52 -3.72
N ASP A 16 -7.70 -13.93 -4.84
CA ASP A 16 -7.84 -15.27 -5.45
C ASP A 16 -6.97 -16.34 -4.79
N TYR A 17 -5.97 -15.96 -3.97
CA TYR A 17 -5.11 -16.93 -3.31
C TYR A 17 -5.88 -17.79 -2.30
N ARG A 18 -6.02 -19.07 -2.60
CA ARG A 18 -6.87 -20.01 -1.86
C ARG A 18 -6.47 -20.24 -0.39
N TYR A 19 -5.20 -19.99 -0.03
CA TYR A 19 -4.69 -20.22 1.32
C TYR A 19 -4.53 -18.93 2.15
N LYS A 20 -5.08 -17.81 1.67
CA LYS A 20 -4.95 -16.50 2.33
C LYS A 20 -5.39 -16.49 3.80
N ASP A 21 -6.46 -17.22 4.14
CA ASP A 21 -6.94 -17.31 5.52
C ASP A 21 -5.95 -18.04 6.41
N ARG A 22 -5.35 -19.13 5.90
CA ARG A 22 -4.30 -19.85 6.63
C ARG A 22 -3.02 -19.04 6.76
N ALA A 23 -2.62 -18.31 5.74
CA ALA A 23 -1.50 -17.38 5.79
C ALA A 23 -1.72 -16.30 6.87
N LYS A 24 -2.93 -15.75 6.93
CA LYS A 24 -3.32 -14.80 7.96
C LYS A 24 -3.21 -15.38 9.37
N GLU A 25 -3.73 -16.58 9.62
CA GLU A 25 -3.59 -17.25 10.91
C GLU A 25 -2.13 -17.38 11.32
N LEU A 26 -1.27 -17.90 10.42
CA LEU A 26 0.16 -18.06 10.67
C LEU A 26 0.84 -16.72 10.95
N PHE A 27 0.50 -15.67 10.21
CA PHE A 27 1.01 -14.32 10.46
C PHE A 27 0.64 -13.83 11.87
N LEU A 28 -0.64 -13.95 12.25
CA LEU A 28 -1.15 -13.52 13.56
C LEU A 28 -0.50 -14.30 14.71
N GLU A 29 -0.23 -15.59 14.53
CA GLU A 29 0.47 -16.45 15.49
C GLU A 29 1.94 -16.07 15.60
N THR A 30 2.64 -15.97 14.47
CA THR A 30 4.09 -15.67 14.39
C THR A 30 4.42 -14.34 15.06
N TRP A 31 3.62 -13.32 14.79
CA TRP A 31 3.80 -11.99 15.36
C TRP A 31 3.13 -11.82 16.72
N LYS A 32 2.60 -12.91 17.30
CA LYS A 32 1.95 -12.94 18.64
C LYS A 32 0.91 -11.84 18.80
N ILE A 33 0.09 -11.64 17.76
CA ILE A 33 -0.96 -10.63 17.79
C ILE A 33 -1.99 -11.01 18.87
N PRO A 34 -2.36 -10.10 19.79
CA PRO A 34 -3.30 -10.39 20.89
C PRO A 34 -4.64 -10.94 20.41
N SER A 35 -5.30 -11.75 21.24
CA SER A 35 -6.58 -12.38 20.88
C SER A 35 -7.72 -11.37 20.64
N GLN A 36 -7.69 -10.22 21.32
CA GLN A 36 -8.68 -9.15 21.18
C GLN A 36 -8.37 -8.17 20.04
N ASP A 37 -7.24 -8.36 19.34
CA ASP A 37 -6.87 -7.45 18.22
C ASP A 37 -7.92 -7.54 17.09
N PRO A 38 -8.40 -6.39 16.56
CA PRO A 38 -9.39 -6.37 15.49
C PRO A 38 -9.01 -7.19 14.25
N ARG A 39 -7.72 -7.35 13.97
CA ARG A 39 -7.21 -8.16 12.86
C ARG A 39 -7.59 -9.64 12.96
N ARG A 40 -7.88 -10.13 14.18
CA ARG A 40 -8.37 -11.52 14.37
C ARG A 40 -9.88 -11.67 14.10
N LEU A 41 -10.63 -10.57 14.12
CA LEU A 41 -12.09 -10.57 14.06
C LEU A 41 -12.65 -10.18 12.69
N ARG A 42 -11.80 -9.76 11.75
CA ARG A 42 -12.20 -9.30 10.41
C ARG A 42 -11.23 -9.82 9.36
N ASP A 43 -11.62 -9.73 8.09
CA ASP A 43 -10.73 -10.01 6.98
C ASP A 43 -9.63 -8.96 6.87
N GLY A 44 -8.44 -9.39 6.41
CA GLY A 44 -7.29 -8.53 6.21
C GLY A 44 -6.52 -8.21 7.51
N LEU A 45 -5.33 -7.62 7.30
CA LEU A 45 -4.38 -7.26 8.37
C LEU A 45 -4.21 -5.75 8.56
N TYR A 46 -5.01 -4.93 7.87
CA TYR A 46 -4.94 -3.47 8.01
C TYR A 46 -5.28 -3.04 9.44
N PHE A 47 -4.59 -2.03 9.94
CA PHE A 47 -4.81 -1.46 11.26
C PHE A 47 -4.19 -0.07 11.36
N ASP A 48 -4.45 0.63 12.43
CA ASP A 48 -3.80 1.91 12.70
C ASP A 48 -3.25 1.98 14.12
N LYS A 49 -2.40 2.96 14.34
CA LYS A 49 -1.86 3.26 15.65
C LYS A 49 -1.63 4.77 15.80
N MET A 50 -2.31 5.36 16.76
CA MET A 50 -2.03 6.72 17.20
C MET A 50 -0.88 6.70 18.23
N ILE A 51 0.13 7.54 18.00
CA ILE A 51 1.22 7.78 18.93
C ILE A 51 1.13 9.25 19.35
N GLU A 52 0.99 9.49 20.65
CA GLU A 52 0.93 10.85 21.20
C GLU A 52 2.05 11.04 22.23
N LYS A 53 2.83 12.10 22.04
CA LYS A 53 3.88 12.49 22.98
C LYS A 53 4.08 14.01 22.96
N ASN A 54 4.03 14.64 24.13
CA ASN A 54 4.23 16.09 24.30
C ASN A 54 3.30 16.96 23.41
N GLY A 55 2.06 16.53 23.21
CA GLY A 55 1.08 17.21 22.38
C GLY A 55 1.24 16.96 20.87
N LEU A 56 2.23 16.19 20.42
CA LEU A 56 2.39 15.78 19.04
C LEU A 56 1.68 14.43 18.82
N LYS A 57 0.74 14.39 17.88
CA LYS A 57 0.03 13.20 17.45
C LYS A 57 0.55 12.72 16.11
N VAL A 58 1.03 11.48 16.05
CA VAL A 58 1.44 10.80 14.82
C VAL A 58 0.51 9.62 14.58
N HIS A 59 -0.19 9.62 13.47
CA HIS A 59 -1.11 8.56 13.08
C HIS A 59 -0.45 7.64 12.06
N LEU A 60 -0.18 6.40 12.46
CA LEU A 60 0.34 5.35 11.60
C LEU A 60 -0.81 4.54 11.03
N ILE A 61 -0.99 4.50 9.72
CA ILE A 61 -2.08 3.81 9.01
C ILE A 61 -1.48 2.70 8.17
N PHE A 62 -1.69 1.45 8.56
CA PHE A 62 -1.12 0.26 7.94
C PHE A 62 -2.13 -0.36 6.98
N LEU A 63 -1.82 -0.37 5.68
CA LEU A 63 -2.67 -0.96 4.64
C LEU A 63 -2.37 -2.45 4.46
N ASP A 64 -3.39 -3.20 4.07
CA ASP A 64 -3.28 -4.56 3.58
C ASP A 64 -3.53 -4.56 2.07
N ASN A 65 -2.47 -4.64 1.29
CA ASN A 65 -2.52 -4.61 -0.16
C ASN A 65 -2.65 -6.01 -0.78
N ARG A 66 -2.91 -7.06 0.00
CA ARG A 66 -2.95 -8.45 -0.50
C ARG A 66 -4.32 -9.10 -0.37
N THR A 67 -4.93 -9.04 0.82
CA THR A 67 -6.18 -9.79 1.10
C THR A 67 -7.30 -9.55 0.10
N PHE A 68 -7.45 -8.32 -0.37
CA PHE A 68 -8.58 -7.89 -1.21
C PHE A 68 -8.17 -7.56 -2.64
N LYS A 69 -6.88 -7.55 -2.92
CA LYS A 69 -6.33 -7.13 -4.20
C LYS A 69 -6.86 -7.99 -5.34
N SER A 70 -7.44 -7.33 -6.34
CA SER A 70 -7.79 -7.96 -7.61
C SER A 70 -6.55 -8.38 -8.39
N GLU A 71 -6.68 -9.36 -9.28
CA GLU A 71 -5.62 -9.75 -10.19
C GLU A 71 -5.15 -8.57 -11.06
N TRP A 72 -3.83 -8.52 -11.27
CA TRP A 72 -3.23 -7.54 -12.16
C TRP A 72 -3.53 -7.85 -13.62
N LYS A 73 -3.63 -6.82 -14.44
CA LYS A 73 -3.69 -6.96 -15.89
C LYS A 73 -2.30 -7.24 -16.43
N LEU A 74 -2.12 -8.43 -17.01
CA LEU A 74 -0.86 -8.82 -17.62
C LEU A 74 -0.51 -7.95 -18.81
N THR A 75 0.78 -7.72 -19.00
CA THR A 75 1.32 -7.08 -20.20
C THR A 75 1.23 -8.01 -21.43
N ASP A 76 1.16 -7.43 -22.59
CA ASP A 76 1.33 -8.10 -23.88
C ASP A 76 2.80 -8.10 -24.38
N GLU A 77 3.68 -7.33 -23.70
CA GLU A 77 5.09 -7.12 -24.06
C GLU A 77 6.01 -7.38 -22.84
N PHE A 78 6.03 -8.63 -22.39
CA PHE A 78 6.77 -9.04 -21.20
C PHE A 78 8.26 -8.63 -21.23
N ASN A 79 8.77 -8.11 -20.12
CA ASN A 79 10.13 -7.59 -19.93
C ASN A 79 10.46 -6.32 -20.77
N LYS A 80 9.51 -5.67 -21.41
CA LYS A 80 9.72 -4.37 -22.01
C LYS A 80 9.69 -3.30 -20.93
N GLU A 81 10.54 -2.30 -21.03
CA GLU A 81 10.58 -1.17 -20.10
C GLU A 81 9.21 -0.51 -19.94
N GLY A 82 8.75 -0.36 -18.70
CA GLY A 82 7.42 0.15 -18.35
C GLY A 82 6.27 -0.85 -18.53
N LYS A 83 6.57 -2.06 -19.04
CA LYS A 83 5.62 -3.17 -19.26
C LYS A 83 6.19 -4.51 -18.81
N GLU A 84 7.03 -4.53 -17.79
CA GLU A 84 7.79 -5.71 -17.40
C GLU A 84 6.91 -6.92 -17.11
N ARG A 85 5.80 -6.73 -16.39
CA ARG A 85 4.81 -7.78 -16.06
C ARG A 85 3.38 -7.31 -16.25
N TYR A 86 3.09 -6.05 -15.83
CA TYR A 86 1.73 -5.54 -15.70
C TYR A 86 1.55 -4.21 -16.43
N VAL A 87 0.32 -3.98 -16.86
CA VAL A 87 -0.13 -2.72 -17.45
C VAL A 87 -1.28 -2.14 -16.63
N LYS A 88 -1.56 -0.86 -16.84
CA LYS A 88 -2.69 -0.17 -16.19
C LYS A 88 -4.02 -0.84 -16.53
N ASP A 89 -4.85 -1.02 -15.51
CA ASP A 89 -6.20 -1.52 -15.65
C ASP A 89 -7.19 -0.47 -15.12
N PHE A 90 -8.10 -0.06 -15.97
CA PHE A 90 -9.13 0.94 -15.67
C PHE A 90 -10.50 0.30 -15.41
N ASP A 91 -10.54 -1.01 -15.13
CA ASP A 91 -11.76 -1.70 -14.74
C ASP A 91 -12.24 -1.18 -13.38
N PRO A 92 -13.43 -0.56 -13.29
CA PRO A 92 -13.95 0.01 -12.05
C PRO A 92 -14.34 -1.03 -11.00
N ASP A 93 -14.47 -2.30 -11.39
CA ASP A 93 -14.80 -3.39 -10.46
C ASP A 93 -13.55 -3.95 -9.77
N LYS A 94 -12.36 -3.57 -10.22
CA LYS A 94 -11.10 -3.96 -9.57
C LYS A 94 -10.75 -3.09 -8.38
N THR A 95 -10.11 -3.70 -7.38
CA THR A 95 -9.74 -3.01 -6.15
C THR A 95 -8.41 -3.51 -5.58
N LEU A 96 -7.70 -2.65 -4.86
CA LEU A 96 -6.56 -3.00 -4.01
C LEU A 96 -7.00 -3.31 -2.57
N LEU A 97 -7.88 -2.48 -2.02
CA LEU A 97 -8.19 -2.50 -0.59
C LEU A 97 -9.54 -3.16 -0.26
N GLY A 98 -10.43 -3.33 -1.25
CA GLY A 98 -11.80 -3.80 -1.02
C GLY A 98 -12.66 -2.82 -0.23
N LYS A 99 -13.98 -3.00 -0.27
CA LYS A 99 -14.95 -2.04 0.27
C LYS A 99 -14.77 -1.74 1.76
N LYS A 100 -14.52 -2.77 2.57
CA LYS A 100 -14.42 -2.62 4.04
C LYS A 100 -13.17 -1.85 4.46
N GLN A 101 -12.03 -2.14 3.83
CA GLN A 101 -10.79 -1.41 4.14
C GLN A 101 -10.85 0.03 3.61
N TRP A 102 -11.47 0.27 2.44
CA TRP A 102 -11.69 1.63 1.95
C TRP A 102 -12.53 2.48 2.91
N GLN A 103 -13.63 1.92 3.45
CA GLN A 103 -14.44 2.64 4.44
C GLN A 103 -13.64 2.93 5.70
N TRP A 104 -12.91 1.96 6.21
CA TRP A 104 -12.02 2.14 7.35
C TRP A 104 -10.94 3.20 7.08
N LEU A 105 -10.30 3.18 5.91
CA LEU A 105 -9.28 4.16 5.55
C LEU A 105 -9.85 5.58 5.49
N LYS A 106 -11.05 5.73 4.94
CA LYS A 106 -11.79 7.00 4.93
C LYS A 106 -11.96 7.55 6.35
N ASP A 107 -12.38 6.71 7.28
CA ASP A 107 -12.56 7.12 8.68
C ASP A 107 -11.22 7.54 9.31
N LYS A 108 -10.12 6.79 9.02
CA LYS A 108 -8.79 7.06 9.55
C LYS A 108 -8.13 8.32 8.96
N LEU A 109 -8.36 8.61 7.71
CA LEU A 109 -7.88 9.86 7.09
C LEU A 109 -8.55 11.09 7.69
N ASN A 110 -9.80 10.96 8.12
CA ASN A 110 -10.56 12.04 8.77
C ASN A 110 -10.20 12.24 10.26
N GLU A 111 -9.50 11.32 10.92
CA GLU A 111 -9.08 11.49 12.32
C GLU A 111 -8.01 12.59 12.46
N ASP A 112 -8.13 13.43 13.51
CA ASP A 112 -7.20 14.52 13.79
C ASP A 112 -5.82 14.01 14.22
N SER A 113 -4.77 14.52 13.54
CA SER A 113 -3.37 14.25 13.87
C SER A 113 -2.45 15.32 13.28
N ASN A 114 -1.27 15.52 13.88
CA ASN A 114 -0.28 16.46 13.36
C ASN A 114 0.48 15.90 12.15
N ILE A 115 0.70 14.58 12.14
CA ILE A 115 1.38 13.87 11.07
C ILE A 115 0.61 12.57 10.78
N LYS A 116 0.37 12.28 9.52
CA LYS A 116 -0.13 10.98 9.06
C LYS A 116 0.94 10.23 8.28
N ILE A 117 1.08 8.94 8.56
CA ILE A 117 2.00 8.08 7.82
C ILE A 117 1.21 6.87 7.33
N ILE A 118 1.05 6.75 6.02
CA ILE A 118 0.50 5.55 5.38
C ILE A 118 1.64 4.56 5.16
N LEU A 119 1.48 3.35 5.67
CA LEU A 119 2.38 2.23 5.40
C LEU A 119 1.70 1.28 4.42
N SER A 120 2.27 1.20 3.23
CA SER A 120 1.79 0.36 2.12
C SER A 120 2.91 -0.60 1.71
N SER A 121 2.63 -1.88 1.51
CA SER A 121 3.67 -2.76 0.95
C SER A 121 4.02 -2.37 -0.48
N LEU A 122 3.05 -1.91 -1.26
CA LEU A 122 3.21 -1.47 -2.65
C LEU A 122 3.40 0.05 -2.75
N GLN A 123 4.20 0.49 -3.73
CA GLN A 123 4.40 1.90 -4.04
C GLN A 123 3.09 2.58 -4.50
N ILE A 124 2.90 3.82 -4.05
CA ILE A 124 1.72 4.65 -4.36
C ILE A 124 2.04 5.75 -5.38
N LEU A 125 3.16 6.45 -5.19
CA LEU A 125 3.53 7.60 -6.03
C LEU A 125 4.31 7.22 -7.28
N SER A 126 5.11 6.16 -7.23
CA SER A 126 5.94 5.72 -8.35
C SER A 126 5.12 5.41 -9.59
N LEU A 127 5.62 5.85 -10.75
CA LEU A 127 4.98 5.71 -12.05
C LEU A 127 5.92 5.09 -13.09
N GLY A 128 5.35 4.55 -14.16
CA GLY A 128 6.06 4.24 -15.40
C GLY A 128 6.78 2.90 -15.45
N HIS A 129 6.89 2.15 -14.37
CA HIS A 129 7.37 0.77 -14.40
C HIS A 129 6.21 -0.23 -14.57
N GLY A 130 6.51 -1.43 -15.06
CA GLY A 130 5.52 -2.49 -15.29
C GLY A 130 5.46 -3.55 -14.17
N TRP A 131 5.95 -3.25 -12.98
CA TRP A 131 5.85 -4.08 -11.79
C TRP A 131 4.63 -3.72 -10.95
N GLU A 132 4.35 -4.46 -9.89
CA GLU A 132 3.27 -4.15 -8.96
C GLU A 132 3.41 -2.73 -8.40
N SER A 133 2.31 -2.01 -8.39
CA SER A 133 2.17 -0.70 -7.72
C SER A 133 0.73 -0.22 -7.83
N TRP A 134 0.36 0.80 -7.08
CA TRP A 134 -0.94 1.45 -7.21
C TRP A 134 -1.19 2.04 -8.61
N ASP A 135 -0.12 2.36 -9.36
CA ASP A 135 -0.21 2.82 -10.77
C ASP A 135 -0.90 1.78 -11.69
N LYS A 136 -0.91 0.51 -11.31
CA LYS A 136 -1.56 -0.55 -12.10
C LYS A 136 -3.09 -0.56 -11.96
N LEU A 137 -3.64 0.02 -10.88
CA LEU A 137 -5.08 0.29 -10.72
C LEU A 137 -5.30 1.80 -10.54
N PRO A 138 -5.25 2.59 -11.63
CA PRO A 138 -5.27 4.06 -11.56
C PRO A 138 -6.50 4.62 -10.87
N LEU A 139 -7.67 3.98 -11.00
CA LEU A 139 -8.91 4.42 -10.36
C LEU A 139 -8.85 4.27 -8.83
N GLU A 140 -8.20 3.21 -8.31
CA GLU A 140 -7.98 3.05 -6.88
C GLU A 140 -6.96 4.08 -6.34
N ARG A 141 -5.91 4.35 -7.12
CA ARG A 141 -4.93 5.39 -6.79
C ARG A 141 -5.58 6.78 -6.77
N GLU A 142 -6.35 7.14 -7.78
CA GLU A 142 -7.11 8.38 -7.86
C GLU A 142 -8.08 8.53 -6.68
N ARG A 143 -8.77 7.45 -6.33
CA ARG A 143 -9.65 7.41 -5.17
C ARG A 143 -8.93 7.78 -3.87
N LEU A 144 -7.69 7.32 -3.67
CA LEU A 144 -6.89 7.69 -2.51
C LEU A 144 -6.60 9.19 -2.48
N PHE A 145 -6.17 9.77 -3.59
CA PHE A 145 -5.89 11.21 -3.67
C PHE A 145 -7.15 12.04 -3.46
N ASN A 146 -8.28 11.65 -4.06
CA ASN A 146 -9.55 12.33 -3.84
C ASN A 146 -9.98 12.33 -2.36
N LEU A 147 -9.72 11.27 -1.61
CA LEU A 147 -9.98 11.25 -0.17
C LEU A 147 -9.00 12.13 0.62
N ILE A 148 -7.73 12.17 0.23
CA ILE A 148 -6.73 13.05 0.85
C ILE A 148 -7.16 14.51 0.67
N ASP A 149 -7.60 14.88 -0.52
CA ASP A 149 -8.08 16.24 -0.82
C ASP A 149 -9.41 16.53 -0.11
N GLU A 150 -10.39 15.61 -0.14
CA GLU A 150 -11.70 15.74 0.52
C GLU A 150 -11.56 16.07 2.02
N TYR A 151 -10.59 15.41 2.68
CA TYR A 151 -10.34 15.61 4.12
C TYR A 151 -9.25 16.63 4.45
N ASN A 152 -8.71 17.33 3.45
CA ASN A 152 -7.61 18.27 3.61
C ASN A 152 -6.46 17.67 4.44
N VAL A 153 -6.08 16.41 4.14
CA VAL A 153 -5.07 15.69 4.89
C VAL A 153 -3.71 16.36 4.67
N SER A 154 -3.19 16.98 5.71
CA SER A 154 -1.88 17.65 5.69
C SER A 154 -0.79 16.80 6.37
N ASN A 155 0.48 17.12 6.08
CA ASN A 155 1.64 16.45 6.65
C ASN A 155 1.56 14.91 6.47
N LEU A 156 1.21 14.49 5.26
CA LEU A 156 1.10 13.08 4.89
C LEU A 156 2.41 12.56 4.30
N PHE A 157 2.88 11.48 4.87
CA PHE A 157 4.01 10.70 4.36
C PHE A 157 3.57 9.28 4.03
N ILE A 158 4.24 8.67 3.06
CA ILE A 158 4.02 7.28 2.66
C ILE A 158 5.33 6.52 2.85
N LEU A 159 5.25 5.34 3.45
CA LEU A 159 6.35 4.38 3.51
C LEU A 159 5.96 3.15 2.71
N SER A 160 6.81 2.74 1.78
CA SER A 160 6.54 1.58 0.92
C SER A 160 7.72 0.62 0.79
N GLY A 161 7.47 -0.53 0.17
CA GLY A 161 8.43 -1.61 0.01
C GLY A 161 8.38 -2.26 -1.37
N ASP A 162 8.43 -3.59 -1.40
CA ASP A 162 8.33 -4.49 -2.56
C ASP A 162 9.45 -4.37 -3.62
N ARG A 163 9.85 -3.20 -4.00
CA ARG A 163 10.65 -2.89 -5.20
C ARG A 163 12.13 -3.27 -5.12
N HIS A 164 12.61 -3.85 -4.02
CA HIS A 164 14.02 -4.24 -3.83
C HIS A 164 15.02 -3.11 -4.08
N ARG A 165 14.63 -1.89 -3.75
CA ARG A 165 15.42 -0.65 -3.90
C ARG A 165 15.04 0.39 -2.86
N GLY A 166 15.86 1.43 -2.73
CA GLY A 166 15.49 2.69 -2.10
C GLY A 166 14.95 3.67 -3.12
N GLY A 167 13.91 4.42 -2.75
CA GLY A 167 13.32 5.45 -3.61
C GLY A 167 12.74 6.60 -2.79
N PHE A 168 12.77 7.80 -3.36
CA PHE A 168 12.14 8.98 -2.81
C PHE A 168 11.31 9.63 -3.90
N TYR A 169 10.01 9.77 -3.63
CA TYR A 169 9.04 10.31 -4.59
C TYR A 169 8.27 11.45 -3.96
N ARG A 170 7.81 12.38 -4.78
CA ARG A 170 7.02 13.53 -4.37
C ARG A 170 5.83 13.70 -5.29
N TYR A 171 4.65 13.74 -4.72
CA TYR A 171 3.44 14.18 -5.40
C TYR A 171 3.18 15.63 -5.01
N LYS A 172 3.26 16.52 -6.01
CA LYS A 172 3.07 17.95 -5.81
C LYS A 172 1.60 18.29 -5.89
N THR A 173 1.05 18.87 -4.83
CA THR A 173 -0.33 19.37 -4.77
C THR A 173 -0.39 20.86 -5.11
N ASP A 174 -1.56 21.34 -5.51
CA ASP A 174 -1.75 22.75 -5.87
C ASP A 174 -1.71 23.69 -4.65
N ASP A 175 -2.01 23.18 -3.47
CA ASP A 175 -2.06 23.92 -2.19
C ASP A 175 -0.74 23.90 -1.41
N ASN A 176 0.36 23.40 -2.00
CA ASN A 176 1.67 23.21 -1.38
C ASN A 176 1.67 22.19 -0.21
N ASN A 177 0.67 21.33 -0.13
CA ASN A 177 0.62 20.23 0.83
C ASN A 177 1.16 18.95 0.20
N ASP A 178 2.41 18.98 -0.25
CA ASP A 178 3.03 17.89 -0.99
C ASP A 178 3.05 16.57 -0.21
N ILE A 179 2.83 15.48 -0.92
CA ILE A 179 2.91 14.13 -0.37
C ILE A 179 4.27 13.53 -0.74
N TYR A 180 4.93 12.94 0.24
CA TYR A 180 6.23 12.29 0.05
C TYR A 180 6.13 10.80 0.29
N GLU A 181 6.74 10.00 -0.60
CA GLU A 181 6.86 8.57 -0.42
C GLU A 181 8.33 8.17 -0.31
N PHE A 182 8.62 7.34 0.68
CA PHE A 182 9.91 6.72 0.90
C PHE A 182 9.75 5.21 0.69
N THR A 183 10.29 4.70 -0.41
CA THR A 183 10.42 3.28 -0.64
C THR A 183 11.72 2.80 0.00
N SER A 184 11.63 1.80 0.88
CA SER A 184 12.79 1.14 1.46
C SER A 184 12.54 -0.36 1.46
N SER A 185 13.14 -1.04 0.52
CA SER A 185 12.89 -2.46 0.30
C SER A 185 14.16 -3.23 0.08
N SER A 186 14.09 -4.50 0.56
CA SER A 186 15.13 -5.51 0.55
C SER A 186 16.27 -5.27 1.53
N LEU A 187 16.22 -5.99 2.63
CA LEU A 187 17.35 -6.08 3.56
C LEU A 187 18.50 -6.91 2.97
N ASN A 188 18.21 -7.87 2.08
CA ASN A 188 19.14 -8.90 1.65
C ASN A 188 19.18 -9.18 0.15
N LEU A 189 18.27 -8.64 -0.63
CA LEU A 189 18.19 -8.90 -2.08
C LEU A 189 17.89 -7.62 -2.88
N PRO A 190 18.79 -6.63 -2.91
CA PRO A 190 18.58 -5.42 -3.71
C PRO A 190 18.69 -5.75 -5.20
N ILE A 191 17.91 -5.04 -6.02
CA ILE A 191 18.06 -5.08 -7.48
C ILE A 191 19.31 -4.27 -7.84
N PRO A 192 20.34 -4.88 -8.48
CA PRO A 192 21.63 -4.25 -8.70
C PRO A 192 21.66 -3.23 -9.85
N PHE A 193 20.54 -3.03 -10.57
CA PHE A 193 20.50 -2.17 -11.75
C PHE A 193 19.79 -0.86 -11.45
N ASN A 194 20.43 0.25 -11.83
CA ASN A 194 19.85 1.59 -11.79
C ASN A 194 18.84 1.76 -12.92
N THR A 195 17.60 1.50 -12.65
CA THR A 195 16.49 1.99 -13.47
C THR A 195 15.78 3.08 -12.68
N GLU A 196 15.73 4.29 -13.21
CA GLU A 196 14.97 5.37 -12.58
C GLU A 196 13.48 5.09 -12.73
N GLU A 197 12.75 5.25 -11.64
CA GLU A 197 11.29 5.23 -11.62
C GLU A 197 10.80 6.67 -11.51
N LYS A 198 9.78 7.02 -12.31
CA LYS A 198 9.17 8.35 -12.27
C LYS A 198 8.18 8.42 -11.10
N GLY A 199 8.05 9.58 -10.47
CA GLY A 199 7.10 9.82 -9.40
C GLY A 199 6.98 11.27 -9.01
#